data_44029402f18cde78b80b700007b63b77
#
_entry.id   44029402f18cde78b80b700007b63b77
#
_cell.length_a   1.000
_cell.length_b   1.000
_cell.length_c   1.000
_cell.angle_alpha   90.00
_cell.angle_beta   90.00
_cell.angle_gamma   90.00
#
_symmetry.space_group_name_H-M   'P 1'
#
loop_
_entity.id
_entity.type
_entity.pdbx_description
1 polymer ?
#
loop_
_entity_poly.entity_id
_entity_poly.type
_entity_poly.pdbx_seq_one_letter_code
_entity_poly.pdbx_strand_id
1 'polypeptide(L)'
;MTLDYYKGKSVLITGGSSGIGFALANALVQMDASVILLARDYENLKNAQASILEKYPKAKVKIISVDVTDAASLIILYDKYLRNHDTPDILINCAGVARPGYVEELPLDIYRWTMDIDYHGTVNMIKILLPGMLERGSGHIINISSIAGVVGIFGYTAYSGAKFAVKGFTDALRSEIRSKGIKVSIVYPPDTDTPQLHWENQYKPMETRAISGTTKPVNPKMVAQAILKDAAKGKYTITPGVEAKIMYYASTRYSRWVRWLLDFIVAKAKKNKE
;
A
#
# COMPACT_ATOMS: atom_id res chain seq x y z
N MET A 1 -4.75 2.60 23.92
CA MET A 1 -4.82 1.36 23.12
C MET A 1 -4.08 1.44 21.78
N THR A 2 -4.34 2.42 20.90
CA THR A 2 -3.63 2.49 19.59
C THR A 2 -2.20 2.99 19.76
N LEU A 3 -1.97 3.96 20.61
CA LEU A 3 -0.63 4.52 20.92
C LEU A 3 0.29 3.45 21.52
N ASP A 4 -0.21 2.69 22.47
CA ASP A 4 0.58 1.66 23.15
C ASP A 4 1.02 0.51 22.24
N TYR A 5 0.23 0.22 21.19
CA TYR A 5 0.56 -0.85 20.25
C TYR A 5 1.85 -0.57 19.46
N TYR A 6 2.11 0.68 19.09
CA TYR A 6 3.26 1.08 18.28
C TYR A 6 4.45 1.55 19.09
N LYS A 7 4.25 1.91 20.36
CA LYS A 7 5.29 2.44 21.25
C LYS A 7 6.49 1.50 21.32
N GLY A 8 7.67 2.05 21.03
CA GLY A 8 8.94 1.32 21.04
C GLY A 8 9.15 0.32 19.91
N LYS A 9 8.18 0.13 18.99
CA LYS A 9 8.30 -0.80 17.86
C LYS A 9 9.11 -0.21 16.73
N SER A 10 9.80 -1.10 16.01
CA SER A 10 10.46 -0.79 14.75
C SER A 10 9.52 -1.10 13.58
N VAL A 11 9.29 -0.13 12.70
CA VAL A 11 8.36 -0.23 11.56
C VAL A 11 9.10 0.09 10.26
N LEU A 12 9.17 -0.87 9.33
CA LEU A 12 9.67 -0.65 7.99
C LEU A 12 8.51 -0.35 7.04
N ILE A 13 8.65 0.72 6.25
CA ILE A 13 7.62 1.19 5.31
C ILE A 13 8.24 1.30 3.93
N THR A 14 7.81 0.47 2.98
CA THR A 14 8.15 0.66 1.58
C THR A 14 7.32 1.77 0.96
N GLY A 15 7.88 2.56 0.03
CA GLY A 15 7.22 3.77 -0.47
C GLY A 15 7.09 4.86 0.60
N GLY A 16 7.98 4.87 1.61
CA GLY A 16 7.92 5.76 2.76
C GLY A 16 8.26 7.23 2.48
N SER A 17 8.72 7.57 1.28
CA SER A 17 9.12 8.93 0.92
C SER A 17 7.96 9.87 0.55
N SER A 18 6.76 9.35 0.28
CA SER A 18 5.62 10.18 -0.15
C SER A 18 4.27 9.54 0.17
N GLY A 19 3.19 10.26 -0.10
CA GLY A 19 1.82 9.76 -0.07
C GLY A 19 1.40 9.09 1.25
N ILE A 20 0.76 7.93 1.12
CA ILE A 20 0.26 7.15 2.27
C ILE A 20 1.43 6.66 3.15
N GLY A 21 2.56 6.22 2.54
CA GLY A 21 3.73 5.74 3.28
C GLY A 21 4.34 6.82 4.17
N PHE A 22 4.51 8.02 3.64
CA PHE A 22 4.99 9.18 4.40
C PHE A 22 4.00 9.60 5.50
N ALA A 23 2.70 9.57 5.21
CA ALA A 23 1.68 9.88 6.21
C ALA A 23 1.67 8.85 7.37
N LEU A 24 1.88 7.56 7.06
CA LEU A 24 2.04 6.51 8.06
C LEU A 24 3.27 6.74 8.93
N ALA A 25 4.41 7.09 8.32
CA ALA A 25 5.63 7.40 9.06
C ALA A 25 5.43 8.56 10.05
N ASN A 26 4.83 9.66 9.58
CA ASN A 26 4.51 10.80 10.45
C ASN A 26 3.60 10.44 11.62
N ALA A 27 2.61 9.57 11.41
CA ALA A 27 1.71 9.13 12.46
C ALA A 27 2.41 8.18 13.46
N LEU A 28 3.27 7.30 12.96
CA LEU A 28 4.00 6.33 13.78
C LEU A 28 5.03 6.98 14.71
N VAL A 29 5.76 7.99 14.26
CA VAL A 29 6.72 8.69 15.12
C VAL A 29 6.02 9.45 16.25
N GLN A 30 4.77 9.91 16.05
CA GLN A 30 3.96 10.50 17.12
C GLN A 30 3.50 9.45 18.16
N MET A 31 3.54 8.17 17.79
CA MET A 31 3.22 7.04 18.66
C MET A 31 4.48 6.40 19.28
N ASP A 32 5.62 7.13 19.25
CA ASP A 32 6.91 6.68 19.80
C ASP A 32 7.43 5.37 19.14
N ALA A 33 7.14 5.18 17.85
CA ALA A 33 7.72 4.11 17.04
C ALA A 33 9.02 4.58 16.36
N SER A 34 9.95 3.65 16.15
CA SER A 34 11.08 3.85 15.25
C SER A 34 10.67 3.50 13.83
N VAL A 35 10.95 4.37 12.85
CA VAL A 35 10.55 4.12 11.46
C VAL A 35 11.75 3.96 10.54
N ILE A 36 11.66 3.05 9.58
CA ILE A 36 12.61 2.84 8.51
C ILE A 36 11.87 3.12 7.20
N LEU A 37 12.22 4.22 6.55
CA LEU A 37 11.66 4.59 5.25
C LEU A 37 12.46 3.94 4.15
N LEU A 38 11.82 3.16 3.29
CA LEU A 38 12.43 2.51 2.16
C LEU A 38 11.79 2.99 0.85
N ALA A 39 12.59 3.46 -0.09
CA ALA A 39 12.19 3.84 -1.44
C ALA A 39 13.42 3.85 -2.37
N ARG A 40 13.21 4.02 -3.67
CA ARG A 40 14.30 4.03 -4.66
C ARG A 40 15.12 5.33 -4.64
N ASP A 41 14.40 6.45 -4.57
CA ASP A 41 14.99 7.78 -4.66
C ASP A 41 15.51 8.24 -3.30
N TYR A 42 16.85 8.37 -3.21
CA TYR A 42 17.53 8.77 -1.99
C TYR A 42 17.21 10.22 -1.57
N GLU A 43 17.13 11.16 -2.53
CA GLU A 43 16.86 12.56 -2.20
C GLU A 43 15.44 12.75 -1.68
N ASN A 44 14.46 12.06 -2.27
CA ASN A 44 13.08 12.04 -1.76
C ASN A 44 13.00 11.44 -0.35
N LEU A 45 13.78 10.39 -0.05
CA LEU A 45 13.87 9.82 1.30
C LEU A 45 14.49 10.79 2.29
N LYS A 46 15.57 11.46 1.90
CA LYS A 46 16.27 12.44 2.73
C LYS A 46 15.37 13.64 3.06
N ASN A 47 14.62 14.13 2.07
CA ASN A 47 13.65 15.21 2.26
C ASN A 47 12.51 14.77 3.19
N ALA A 48 12.00 13.56 3.03
CA ALA A 48 10.98 12.98 3.91
C ALA A 48 11.49 12.85 5.35
N GLN A 49 12.71 12.34 5.53
CA GLN A 49 13.35 12.23 6.85
C GLN A 49 13.53 13.60 7.49
N ALA A 50 14.07 14.57 6.78
CA ALA A 50 14.29 15.93 7.25
C ALA A 50 12.96 16.57 7.70
N SER A 51 11.91 16.47 6.91
CA SER A 51 10.58 16.99 7.25
C SER A 51 9.97 16.34 8.50
N ILE A 52 10.22 15.05 8.72
CA ILE A 52 9.77 14.39 9.96
C ILE A 52 10.60 14.89 11.15
N LEU A 53 11.93 14.98 11.03
CA LEU A 53 12.82 15.38 12.11
C LEU A 53 12.68 16.86 12.48
N GLU A 54 12.39 17.74 11.51
CA GLU A 54 12.04 19.13 11.78
C GLU A 54 10.84 19.24 12.72
N LYS A 55 9.81 18.44 12.45
CA LYS A 55 8.58 18.45 13.25
C LYS A 55 8.71 17.66 14.56
N TYR A 56 9.49 16.58 14.53
CA TYR A 56 9.69 15.67 15.67
C TYR A 56 11.19 15.39 15.88
N PRO A 57 11.94 16.33 16.49
CA PRO A 57 13.42 16.25 16.56
C PRO A 57 13.96 15.01 17.31
N LYS A 58 13.15 14.38 18.15
CA LYS A 58 13.53 13.16 18.90
C LYS A 58 13.11 11.88 18.20
N ALA A 59 12.47 11.96 17.02
CA ALA A 59 12.01 10.79 16.29
C ALA A 59 13.19 9.94 15.78
N LYS A 60 13.04 8.63 15.86
CA LYS A 60 14.00 7.68 15.31
C LYS A 60 13.60 7.32 13.87
N VAL A 61 14.23 7.96 12.89
CA VAL A 61 13.93 7.79 11.47
C VAL A 61 15.20 7.36 10.74
N LYS A 62 15.20 6.15 10.19
CA LYS A 62 16.23 5.64 9.27
C LYS A 62 15.71 5.70 7.83
N ILE A 63 16.61 5.86 6.85
CA ILE A 63 16.27 5.80 5.43
C ILE A 63 17.10 4.73 4.75
N ILE A 64 16.52 4.04 3.78
CA ILE A 64 17.17 3.00 2.98
C ILE A 64 16.74 3.20 1.53
N SER A 65 17.72 3.52 0.67
CA SER A 65 17.48 3.62 -0.77
C SER A 65 17.72 2.26 -1.40
N VAL A 66 16.64 1.64 -1.87
CA VAL A 66 16.66 0.37 -2.61
C VAL A 66 15.40 0.21 -3.44
N ASP A 67 15.50 -0.48 -4.57
CA ASP A 67 14.35 -0.89 -5.36
C ASP A 67 13.77 -2.20 -4.81
N VAL A 68 12.48 -2.22 -4.51
CA VAL A 68 11.78 -3.43 -4.01
C VAL A 68 11.72 -4.55 -5.06
N THR A 69 11.97 -4.24 -6.33
CA THR A 69 12.03 -5.23 -7.42
C THR A 69 13.38 -5.92 -7.52
N ASP A 70 14.44 -5.34 -6.95
CA ASP A 70 15.79 -5.90 -6.96
C ASP A 70 16.02 -6.82 -5.74
N ALA A 71 15.64 -8.09 -5.91
CA ALA A 71 15.76 -9.10 -4.86
C ALA A 71 17.22 -9.28 -4.40
N ALA A 72 18.22 -9.13 -5.28
CA ALA A 72 19.62 -9.28 -4.91
C ALA A 72 20.08 -8.17 -3.96
N SER A 73 19.78 -6.91 -4.30
CA SER A 73 20.05 -5.77 -3.41
C SER A 73 19.33 -5.87 -2.07
N LEU A 74 18.11 -6.41 -2.07
CA LEU A 74 17.35 -6.62 -0.85
C LEU A 74 17.96 -7.72 0.04
N ILE A 75 18.51 -8.79 -0.52
CA ILE A 75 19.23 -9.83 0.25
C ILE A 75 20.48 -9.23 0.92
N ILE A 76 21.27 -8.46 0.17
CA ILE A 76 22.44 -7.75 0.72
C ILE A 76 22.03 -6.81 1.85
N LEU A 77 20.94 -6.09 1.67
CA LEU A 77 20.36 -5.22 2.69
C LEU A 77 20.02 -6.00 3.97
N TYR A 78 19.32 -7.14 3.82
CA TYR A 78 18.95 -8.00 4.94
C TYR A 78 20.17 -8.47 5.71
N ASP A 79 21.18 -9.02 5.03
CA ASP A 79 22.41 -9.52 5.64
C ASP A 79 23.18 -8.43 6.38
N LYS A 80 23.23 -7.21 5.80
CA LYS A 80 24.02 -6.11 6.36
C LYS A 80 23.33 -5.39 7.53
N TYR A 81 22.01 -5.25 7.49
CA TYR A 81 21.28 -4.34 8.39
C TYR A 81 20.19 -5.00 9.25
N LEU A 82 19.70 -6.18 8.86
CA LEU A 82 18.51 -6.76 9.47
C LEU A 82 18.74 -8.14 10.10
N ARG A 83 19.87 -8.82 9.79
CA ARG A 83 20.16 -10.18 10.26
C ARG A 83 20.51 -10.25 11.76
N ASN A 84 21.16 -9.22 12.29
CA ASN A 84 21.71 -9.20 13.65
C ASN A 84 20.74 -8.60 14.67
N HIS A 85 19.53 -9.11 14.79
CA HIS A 85 18.48 -8.71 15.76
C HIS A 85 17.65 -7.47 15.41
N ASP A 86 17.81 -6.89 14.20
CA ASP A 86 17.09 -5.68 13.79
C ASP A 86 15.91 -5.94 12.84
N THR A 87 15.38 -7.17 12.79
CA THR A 87 14.17 -7.45 11.99
C THR A 87 13.02 -6.59 12.52
N PRO A 88 12.44 -5.71 11.68
CA PRO A 88 11.36 -4.83 12.12
C PRO A 88 10.19 -5.60 12.72
N ASP A 89 9.56 -5.02 13.74
CA ASP A 89 8.35 -5.58 14.33
C ASP A 89 7.17 -5.56 13.36
N ILE A 90 7.15 -4.53 12.50
CA ILE A 90 6.06 -4.30 11.56
C ILE A 90 6.65 -4.00 10.19
N LEU A 91 6.15 -4.71 9.16
CA LEU A 91 6.39 -4.40 7.76
C LEU A 91 5.12 -3.81 7.16
N ILE A 92 5.22 -2.62 6.57
CA ILE A 92 4.15 -1.99 5.78
C ILE A 92 4.58 -1.93 4.33
N ASN A 93 4.03 -2.81 3.49
CA ASN A 93 4.24 -2.79 2.05
C ASN A 93 3.31 -1.75 1.42
N CYS A 94 3.85 -0.56 1.18
CA CYS A 94 3.13 0.59 0.64
C CYS A 94 3.72 1.11 -0.68
N ALA A 95 4.85 0.60 -1.13
CA ALA A 95 5.36 0.87 -2.48
C ALA A 95 4.35 0.39 -3.52
N GLY A 96 4.10 1.22 -4.51
CA GLY A 96 3.18 0.89 -5.58
C GLY A 96 3.17 1.95 -6.66
N VAL A 97 2.68 1.57 -7.83
CA VAL A 97 2.56 2.42 -9.00
C VAL A 97 1.28 2.08 -9.76
N ALA A 98 0.75 3.04 -10.51
CA ALA A 98 -0.35 2.79 -11.42
C ALA A 98 -0.21 3.65 -12.67
N ARG A 99 -0.46 3.08 -13.84
CA ARG A 99 -0.58 3.78 -15.11
C ARG A 99 -1.92 3.39 -15.74
N PRO A 100 -2.97 4.24 -15.62
CA PRO A 100 -4.23 4.00 -16.30
C PRO A 100 -4.11 4.24 -17.82
N GLY A 101 -4.98 3.60 -18.58
CA GLY A 101 -5.08 3.70 -20.04
C GLY A 101 -5.99 2.65 -20.62
N TYR A 102 -6.29 2.75 -21.90
CA TYR A 102 -7.01 1.71 -22.61
C TYR A 102 -6.12 0.47 -22.78
N VAL A 103 -6.70 -0.73 -22.67
CA VAL A 103 -5.93 -1.98 -22.73
C VAL A 103 -5.19 -2.16 -24.05
N GLU A 104 -5.78 -1.72 -25.15
CA GLU A 104 -5.19 -1.76 -26.50
C GLU A 104 -4.05 -0.76 -26.73
N GLU A 105 -3.98 0.31 -25.89
CA GLU A 105 -2.96 1.35 -26.00
C GLU A 105 -1.80 1.17 -25.02
N LEU A 106 -2.04 0.45 -23.90
CA LEU A 106 -1.02 0.27 -22.87
C LEU A 106 0.06 -0.71 -23.34
N PRO A 107 1.35 -0.30 -23.38
CA PRO A 107 2.46 -1.20 -23.65
C PRO A 107 2.53 -2.35 -22.64
N LEU A 108 2.95 -3.54 -23.08
CA LEU A 108 3.15 -4.71 -22.20
C LEU A 108 4.09 -4.41 -21.01
N ASP A 109 5.05 -3.52 -21.19
CA ASP A 109 5.98 -3.14 -20.13
C ASP A 109 5.29 -2.44 -18.95
N ILE A 110 4.17 -1.76 -19.18
CA ILE A 110 3.37 -1.18 -18.08
C ILE A 110 2.77 -2.29 -17.20
N TYR A 111 2.34 -3.40 -17.79
CA TYR A 111 1.82 -4.56 -17.05
C TYR A 111 2.91 -5.22 -16.20
N ARG A 112 4.11 -5.42 -16.79
CA ARG A 112 5.28 -5.98 -16.10
C ARG A 112 5.72 -5.06 -14.97
N TRP A 113 5.96 -3.78 -15.29
CA TRP A 113 6.38 -2.77 -14.33
C TRP A 113 5.43 -2.65 -13.13
N THR A 114 4.12 -2.64 -13.39
CA THR A 114 3.13 -2.57 -12.31
C THR A 114 3.13 -3.84 -11.46
N MET A 115 3.19 -5.02 -12.10
CA MET A 115 3.26 -6.30 -11.40
C MET A 115 4.54 -6.44 -10.59
N ASP A 116 5.67 -6.02 -11.14
CA ASP A 116 6.98 -6.13 -10.48
C ASP A 116 7.02 -5.28 -9.21
N ILE A 117 6.55 -4.03 -9.27
CA ILE A 117 6.60 -3.15 -8.11
C ILE A 117 5.51 -3.52 -7.09
N ASP A 118 4.26 -3.63 -7.52
CA ASP A 118 3.13 -3.75 -6.61
C ASP A 118 3.04 -5.14 -5.97
N TYR A 119 3.27 -6.19 -6.77
CA TYR A 119 3.16 -7.58 -6.31
C TYR A 119 4.51 -8.18 -5.94
N HIS A 120 5.46 -8.30 -6.89
CA HIS A 120 6.75 -8.92 -6.61
C HIS A 120 7.54 -8.14 -5.56
N GLY A 121 7.50 -6.79 -5.57
CA GLY A 121 8.09 -5.97 -4.52
C GLY A 121 7.52 -6.28 -3.13
N THR A 122 6.20 -6.46 -3.03
CA THR A 122 5.55 -6.89 -1.78
C THR A 122 6.04 -8.28 -1.35
N VAL A 123 6.10 -9.25 -2.28
CA VAL A 123 6.58 -10.62 -2.01
C VAL A 123 8.04 -10.60 -1.58
N ASN A 124 8.91 -9.88 -2.27
CA ASN A 124 10.33 -9.78 -1.98
C ASN A 124 10.57 -9.28 -0.54
N MET A 125 9.92 -8.20 -0.14
CA MET A 125 10.06 -7.66 1.21
C MET A 125 9.60 -8.64 2.29
N ILE A 126 8.51 -9.37 2.03
CA ILE A 126 8.01 -10.39 2.95
C ILE A 126 8.97 -11.57 3.04
N LYS A 127 9.48 -12.07 1.91
CA LYS A 127 10.43 -13.19 1.87
C LYS A 127 11.70 -12.91 2.66
N ILE A 128 12.14 -11.67 2.68
CA ILE A 128 13.35 -11.24 3.37
C ILE A 128 13.11 -11.08 4.87
N LEU A 129 12.00 -10.48 5.29
CA LEU A 129 11.76 -10.15 6.69
C LEU A 129 11.03 -11.24 7.48
N LEU A 130 10.25 -12.07 6.80
CA LEU A 130 9.45 -13.11 7.44
C LEU A 130 10.28 -14.14 8.25
N PRO A 131 11.46 -14.61 7.79
CA PRO A 131 12.26 -15.54 8.58
C PRO A 131 12.59 -15.02 9.99
N GLY A 132 13.04 -13.78 10.13
CA GLY A 132 13.32 -13.18 11.44
C GLY A 132 12.08 -12.95 12.30
N MET A 133 10.93 -12.64 11.68
CA MET A 133 9.65 -12.57 12.40
C MET A 133 9.21 -13.94 12.91
N LEU A 134 9.41 -15.01 12.11
CA LEU A 134 9.07 -16.39 12.50
C LEU A 134 9.97 -16.91 13.61
N GLU A 135 11.27 -16.62 13.55
CA GLU A 135 12.23 -16.97 14.61
C GLU A 135 11.84 -16.33 15.94
N ARG A 136 11.45 -15.06 15.91
CA ARG A 136 10.99 -14.32 17.09
C ARG A 136 9.57 -14.74 17.55
N GLY A 137 8.80 -15.42 16.70
CA GLY A 137 7.41 -15.79 16.97
C GLY A 137 6.45 -14.60 17.05
N SER A 138 6.85 -13.44 16.53
CA SER A 138 6.05 -12.22 16.57
C SER A 138 6.34 -11.29 15.38
N GLY A 139 5.32 -10.60 14.90
CA GLY A 139 5.43 -9.62 13.81
C GLY A 139 4.06 -9.19 13.31
N HIS A 140 4.05 -8.14 12.47
CA HIS A 140 2.84 -7.72 11.77
C HIS A 140 3.18 -7.28 10.35
N ILE A 141 2.59 -7.94 9.36
CA ILE A 141 2.70 -7.61 7.95
C ILE A 141 1.43 -6.90 7.50
N ILE A 142 1.57 -5.68 6.95
CA ILE A 142 0.47 -4.85 6.48
C ILE A 142 0.70 -4.58 5.00
N ASN A 143 -0.13 -5.17 4.13
CA ASN A 143 -0.03 -5.01 2.69
C ASN A 143 -1.05 -3.98 2.20
N ILE A 144 -0.58 -2.95 1.50
CA ILE A 144 -1.46 -1.93 0.92
C ILE A 144 -1.88 -2.39 -0.49
N SER A 145 -3.13 -2.83 -0.59
CA SER A 145 -3.81 -3.09 -1.86
C SER A 145 -4.55 -1.81 -2.31
N SER A 146 -5.75 -1.94 -2.86
CA SER A 146 -6.63 -0.86 -3.31
C SER A 146 -8.06 -1.39 -3.43
N ILE A 147 -9.04 -0.52 -3.51
CA ILE A 147 -10.39 -0.90 -3.98
C ILE A 147 -10.31 -1.56 -5.37
N ALA A 148 -9.35 -1.14 -6.22
CA ALA A 148 -9.07 -1.79 -7.50
C ALA A 148 -8.54 -3.24 -7.37
N GLY A 149 -8.17 -3.70 -6.17
CA GLY A 149 -7.84 -5.09 -5.84
C GLY A 149 -9.05 -5.91 -5.34
N VAL A 150 -10.25 -5.33 -5.34
CA VAL A 150 -11.52 -6.00 -4.98
C VAL A 150 -12.48 -6.03 -6.16
N VAL A 151 -12.48 -4.98 -6.97
CA VAL A 151 -13.24 -4.86 -8.21
C VAL A 151 -12.37 -4.24 -9.30
N GLY A 152 -12.41 -4.81 -10.51
CA GLY A 152 -11.70 -4.23 -11.67
C GLY A 152 -12.30 -2.89 -12.06
N ILE A 153 -11.45 -1.89 -12.22
CA ILE A 153 -11.84 -0.53 -12.61
C ILE A 153 -11.43 -0.28 -14.06
N PHE A 154 -12.33 0.31 -14.85
CA PHE A 154 -12.04 0.69 -16.24
C PHE A 154 -10.75 1.53 -16.33
N GLY A 155 -9.90 1.20 -17.30
CA GLY A 155 -8.64 1.88 -17.50
C GLY A 155 -7.50 1.46 -16.54
N TYR A 156 -7.75 0.58 -15.57
CA TYR A 156 -6.73 0.10 -14.62
C TYR A 156 -6.43 -1.39 -14.77
N THR A 157 -6.43 -1.93 -15.99
CA THR A 157 -6.23 -3.37 -16.23
C THR A 157 -4.92 -3.90 -15.63
N ALA A 158 -3.80 -3.19 -15.79
CA ALA A 158 -2.51 -3.56 -15.20
C ALA A 158 -2.56 -3.45 -13.66
N TYR A 159 -3.01 -2.32 -13.14
CA TYR A 159 -3.04 -2.03 -11.72
C TYR A 159 -4.02 -2.94 -10.95
N SER A 160 -5.24 -3.11 -11.45
CA SER A 160 -6.20 -4.03 -10.84
C SER A 160 -5.64 -5.45 -10.79
N GLY A 161 -5.02 -5.94 -11.87
CA GLY A 161 -4.38 -7.25 -11.90
C GLY A 161 -3.35 -7.41 -10.77
N ALA A 162 -2.44 -6.45 -10.62
CA ALA A 162 -1.42 -6.46 -9.57
C ALA A 162 -2.03 -6.39 -8.15
N LYS A 163 -3.03 -5.53 -7.91
CA LYS A 163 -3.66 -5.40 -6.58
C LYS A 163 -4.56 -6.58 -6.21
N PHE A 164 -5.15 -7.29 -7.18
CA PHE A 164 -5.78 -8.59 -6.96
C PHE A 164 -4.75 -9.67 -6.62
N ALA A 165 -3.59 -9.68 -7.28
CA ALA A 165 -2.49 -10.59 -6.95
C ALA A 165 -2.01 -10.39 -5.50
N VAL A 166 -1.82 -9.13 -5.05
CA VAL A 166 -1.51 -8.80 -3.64
C VAL A 166 -2.58 -9.34 -2.71
N LYS A 167 -3.87 -9.24 -3.06
CA LYS A 167 -4.96 -9.79 -2.24
C LYS A 167 -4.85 -11.30 -2.12
N GLY A 168 -4.78 -12.02 -3.23
CA GLY A 168 -4.71 -13.49 -3.23
C GLY A 168 -3.51 -14.01 -2.46
N PHE A 169 -2.34 -13.40 -2.66
CA PHE A 169 -1.13 -13.70 -1.91
C PHE A 169 -1.30 -13.45 -0.41
N THR A 170 -1.89 -12.32 -0.03
CA THR A 170 -2.07 -11.96 1.39
C THR A 170 -3.06 -12.89 2.09
N ASP A 171 -4.13 -13.33 1.41
CA ASP A 171 -5.09 -14.30 1.93
C ASP A 171 -4.39 -15.64 2.23
N ALA A 172 -3.58 -16.16 1.30
CA ALA A 172 -2.81 -17.39 1.46
C ALA A 172 -1.75 -17.24 2.57
N LEU A 173 -0.94 -16.20 2.54
CA LEU A 173 0.08 -15.92 3.55
C LEU A 173 -0.51 -15.92 4.96
N ARG A 174 -1.64 -15.21 5.15
CA ARG A 174 -2.31 -15.19 6.46
C ARG A 174 -2.66 -16.59 6.96
N SER A 175 -3.14 -17.48 6.09
CA SER A 175 -3.48 -18.85 6.45
C SER A 175 -2.25 -19.63 6.91
N GLU A 176 -1.10 -19.41 6.29
CA GLU A 176 0.15 -20.13 6.60
C GLU A 176 0.81 -19.70 7.91
N ILE A 177 0.72 -18.38 8.25
CA ILE A 177 1.57 -17.82 9.32
C ILE A 177 0.83 -17.32 10.56
N ARG A 178 -0.53 -17.21 10.52
CA ARG A 178 -1.28 -16.72 11.69
C ARG A 178 -1.09 -17.57 12.96
N SER A 179 -0.94 -18.87 12.82
CA SER A 179 -0.69 -19.80 13.93
C SER A 179 0.73 -19.69 14.50
N LYS A 180 1.63 -19.00 13.78
CA LYS A 180 3.03 -18.80 14.14
C LYS A 180 3.27 -17.45 14.86
N GLY A 181 2.23 -16.80 15.36
CA GLY A 181 2.32 -15.53 16.09
C GLY A 181 2.44 -14.28 15.20
N ILE A 182 2.42 -14.42 13.86
CA ILE A 182 2.55 -13.30 12.93
C ILE A 182 1.16 -12.79 12.53
N LYS A 183 0.92 -11.51 12.74
CA LYS A 183 -0.31 -10.83 12.26
C LYS A 183 -0.18 -10.44 10.80
N VAL A 184 -1.28 -10.53 10.06
CA VAL A 184 -1.35 -10.08 8.67
C VAL A 184 -2.57 -9.19 8.51
N SER A 185 -2.40 -8.05 7.84
CA SER A 185 -3.48 -7.14 7.47
C SER A 185 -3.38 -6.79 5.99
N ILE A 186 -4.52 -6.64 5.34
CA ILE A 186 -4.62 -6.08 3.99
C ILE A 186 -5.47 -4.82 4.01
N VAL A 187 -5.02 -3.80 3.31
CA VAL A 187 -5.64 -2.48 3.30
C VAL A 187 -6.18 -2.18 1.90
N TYR A 188 -7.39 -1.65 1.84
CA TYR A 188 -8.06 -1.22 0.61
C TYR A 188 -8.34 0.29 0.66
N PRO A 189 -7.34 1.16 0.41
CA PRO A 189 -7.57 2.60 0.39
C PRO A 189 -8.49 3.00 -0.76
N PRO A 190 -9.30 4.06 -0.58
CA PRO A 190 -9.94 4.77 -1.69
C PRO A 190 -8.92 5.65 -2.42
N ASP A 191 -9.36 6.38 -3.45
CA ASP A 191 -8.55 7.43 -4.07
C ASP A 191 -8.07 8.38 -2.97
N THR A 192 -6.75 8.50 -2.86
CA THR A 192 -6.08 9.25 -1.81
C THR A 192 -5.24 10.35 -2.43
N ASP A 193 -5.33 11.56 -1.91
CA ASP A 193 -4.61 12.75 -2.41
C ASP A 193 -3.09 12.58 -2.22
N THR A 194 -2.44 12.05 -3.24
CA THR A 194 -1.01 11.67 -3.23
C THR A 194 -0.34 12.08 -4.55
N PRO A 195 0.99 12.23 -4.56
CA PRO A 195 1.73 12.44 -5.81
C PRO A 195 1.44 11.39 -6.88
N GLN A 196 1.23 10.13 -6.48
CA GLN A 196 0.85 9.05 -7.40
C GLN A 196 -0.49 9.35 -8.07
N LEU A 197 -1.53 9.73 -7.32
CA LEU A 197 -2.84 10.06 -7.89
C LEU A 197 -2.77 11.25 -8.84
N HIS A 198 -1.98 12.28 -8.52
CA HIS A 198 -1.76 13.42 -9.40
C HIS A 198 -1.08 13.01 -10.71
N TRP A 199 -0.09 12.13 -10.64
CA TRP A 199 0.56 11.58 -11.83
C TRP A 199 -0.39 10.72 -12.68
N GLU A 200 -1.17 9.83 -12.08
CA GLU A 200 -2.17 8.99 -12.73
C GLU A 200 -3.23 9.80 -13.46
N ASN A 201 -3.66 10.93 -12.87
CA ASN A 201 -4.70 11.80 -13.45
C ASN A 201 -4.34 12.34 -14.84
N GLN A 202 -3.06 12.38 -15.20
CA GLN A 202 -2.62 12.81 -16.54
C GLN A 202 -2.99 11.77 -17.62
N TYR A 203 -3.13 10.51 -17.23
CA TYR A 203 -3.32 9.37 -18.13
C TYR A 203 -4.72 8.73 -18.06
N LYS A 204 -5.56 9.15 -17.10
CA LYS A 204 -6.88 8.56 -16.92
C LYS A 204 -7.76 8.78 -18.15
N PRO A 205 -8.29 7.70 -18.79
CA PRO A 205 -9.39 7.80 -19.73
C PRO A 205 -10.59 8.57 -19.17
N MET A 206 -11.43 9.11 -20.02
CA MET A 206 -12.60 9.87 -19.57
C MET A 206 -13.59 9.00 -18.77
N GLU A 207 -13.72 7.74 -19.09
CA GLU A 207 -14.56 6.77 -18.37
C GLU A 207 -13.99 6.52 -16.97
N THR A 208 -12.67 6.41 -16.84
CA THR A 208 -12.00 6.30 -15.53
C THR A 208 -12.21 7.56 -14.70
N ARG A 209 -12.13 8.74 -15.32
CA ARG A 209 -12.43 10.02 -14.65
C ARG A 209 -13.88 10.10 -14.18
N ALA A 210 -14.83 9.59 -14.98
CA ALA A 210 -16.24 9.54 -14.60
C ALA A 210 -16.48 8.63 -13.38
N ILE A 211 -15.76 7.51 -13.26
CA ILE A 211 -15.81 6.63 -12.09
C ILE A 211 -15.17 7.30 -10.88
N SER A 212 -13.93 7.79 -11.01
CA SER A 212 -13.17 8.43 -9.92
C SER A 212 -13.80 9.76 -9.48
N GLY A 213 -14.43 10.49 -10.41
CA GLY A 213 -15.06 11.80 -10.13
C GLY A 213 -16.31 11.73 -9.27
N THR A 214 -16.79 10.54 -8.93
CA THR A 214 -17.95 10.37 -8.04
C THR A 214 -17.63 10.74 -6.58
N THR A 215 -16.34 10.74 -6.20
CA THR A 215 -15.89 11.04 -4.84
C THR A 215 -14.65 11.94 -4.84
N LYS A 216 -14.45 12.70 -3.75
CA LYS A 216 -13.23 13.49 -3.58
C LYS A 216 -12.10 12.62 -3.01
N PRO A 217 -10.84 12.78 -3.49
CA PRO A 217 -9.71 12.07 -2.91
C PRO A 217 -9.59 12.33 -1.39
N VAL A 218 -9.31 11.27 -0.63
CA VAL A 218 -9.20 11.34 0.83
C VAL A 218 -7.80 11.83 1.23
N ASN A 219 -7.73 12.63 2.29
CA ASN A 219 -6.44 13.08 2.82
C ASN A 219 -5.58 11.89 3.32
N PRO A 220 -4.31 11.76 2.91
CA PRO A 220 -3.45 10.64 3.29
C PRO A 220 -3.24 10.51 4.81
N LYS A 221 -3.32 11.59 5.58
CA LYS A 221 -3.26 11.54 7.06
C LYS A 221 -4.45 10.78 7.64
N MET A 222 -5.66 11.00 7.11
CA MET A 222 -6.86 10.29 7.55
C MET A 222 -6.78 8.80 7.21
N VAL A 223 -6.27 8.49 6.01
CA VAL A 223 -6.03 7.10 5.57
C VAL A 223 -5.03 6.43 6.51
N ALA A 224 -3.89 7.06 6.78
CA ALA A 224 -2.86 6.53 7.68
C ALA A 224 -3.39 6.28 9.10
N GLN A 225 -4.13 7.23 9.68
CA GLN A 225 -4.73 7.08 11.01
C GLN A 225 -5.73 5.91 11.08
N ALA A 226 -6.57 5.75 10.04
CA ALA A 226 -7.51 4.64 9.97
C ALA A 226 -6.79 3.28 9.86
N ILE A 227 -5.74 3.20 9.04
CA ILE A 227 -4.88 2.01 8.89
C ILE A 227 -4.30 1.63 10.25
N LEU A 228 -3.59 2.55 10.90
CA LEU A 228 -2.91 2.28 12.16
C LEU A 228 -3.89 1.92 13.29
N LYS A 229 -5.03 2.59 13.36
CA LYS A 229 -6.10 2.29 14.34
C LYS A 229 -6.62 0.86 14.19
N ASP A 230 -6.89 0.42 12.97
CA ASP A 230 -7.47 -0.89 12.73
C ASP A 230 -6.43 -2.02 12.76
N ALA A 231 -5.20 -1.76 12.30
CA ALA A 231 -4.08 -2.69 12.41
C ALA A 231 -3.70 -2.97 13.87
N ALA A 232 -3.69 -1.94 14.74
CA ALA A 232 -3.45 -2.11 16.17
C ALA A 232 -4.47 -3.05 16.85
N LYS A 233 -5.71 -3.13 16.32
CA LYS A 233 -6.75 -4.06 16.76
C LYS A 233 -6.60 -5.46 16.18
N GLY A 234 -5.58 -5.70 15.34
CA GLY A 234 -5.35 -6.97 14.66
C GLY A 234 -6.38 -7.28 13.56
N LYS A 235 -7.05 -6.28 13.00
CA LYS A 235 -7.98 -6.50 11.89
C LYS A 235 -7.23 -6.98 10.65
N TYR A 236 -7.75 -8.03 10.02
CA TYR A 236 -7.23 -8.52 8.75
C TYR A 236 -7.57 -7.56 7.61
N THR A 237 -8.84 -7.26 7.41
CA THR A 237 -9.32 -6.34 6.36
C THR A 237 -9.46 -4.93 6.92
N ILE A 238 -8.77 -3.98 6.30
CA ILE A 238 -8.79 -2.58 6.67
C ILE A 238 -9.28 -1.75 5.48
N THR A 239 -10.36 -1.02 5.68
CA THR A 239 -10.99 -0.14 4.69
C THR A 239 -11.02 1.28 5.22
N PRO A 240 -10.03 2.12 4.90
CA PRO A 240 -9.97 3.49 5.39
C PRO A 240 -11.11 4.36 4.84
N GLY A 241 -11.97 4.84 5.72
CA GLY A 241 -13.12 5.67 5.36
C GLY A 241 -14.39 4.88 5.05
N VAL A 242 -15.51 5.61 5.02
CA VAL A 242 -16.85 5.02 4.84
C VAL A 242 -17.03 4.53 3.40
N GLU A 243 -16.56 5.29 2.42
CA GLU A 243 -16.68 4.97 1.00
C GLU A 243 -15.92 3.69 0.64
N ALA A 244 -14.67 3.56 1.08
CA ALA A 244 -13.88 2.35 0.88
C ALA A 244 -14.57 1.13 1.51
N LYS A 245 -15.16 1.32 2.71
CA LYS A 245 -15.89 0.27 3.39
C LYS A 245 -17.14 -0.16 2.61
N ILE A 246 -17.95 0.80 2.15
CA ILE A 246 -19.15 0.51 1.34
C ILE A 246 -18.74 -0.20 0.06
N MET A 247 -17.76 0.33 -0.68
CA MET A 247 -17.32 -0.25 -1.94
C MET A 247 -16.75 -1.67 -1.75
N TYR A 248 -15.96 -1.91 -0.69
CA TYR A 248 -15.44 -3.24 -0.36
C TYR A 248 -16.59 -4.25 -0.13
N TYR A 249 -17.53 -3.94 0.74
CA TYR A 249 -18.64 -4.84 1.05
C TYR A 249 -19.59 -5.01 -0.13
N ALA A 250 -19.89 -3.96 -0.87
CA ALA A 250 -20.71 -4.03 -2.08
C ALA A 250 -20.05 -4.93 -3.14
N SER A 251 -18.74 -4.74 -3.39
CA SER A 251 -17.99 -5.51 -4.39
C SER A 251 -17.83 -6.98 -4.00
N THR A 252 -17.70 -7.29 -2.71
CA THR A 252 -17.56 -8.68 -2.25
C THR A 252 -18.89 -9.41 -2.16
N ARG A 253 -19.98 -8.73 -1.76
CA ARG A 253 -21.29 -9.37 -1.55
C ARG A 253 -22.20 -9.29 -2.77
N TYR A 254 -22.10 -8.19 -3.53
CA TYR A 254 -23.00 -7.86 -4.63
C TYR A 254 -22.20 -7.54 -5.91
N SER A 255 -21.20 -8.33 -6.22
CA SER A 255 -20.25 -8.07 -7.32
C SER A 255 -20.93 -7.87 -8.70
N ARG A 256 -22.04 -8.57 -8.96
CA ARG A 256 -22.83 -8.38 -10.20
C ARG A 256 -23.39 -6.97 -10.31
N TRP A 257 -23.97 -6.47 -9.23
CA TRP A 257 -24.58 -5.14 -9.19
C TRP A 257 -23.52 -4.04 -9.29
N VAL A 258 -22.39 -4.22 -8.63
CA VAL A 258 -21.29 -3.25 -8.72
C VAL A 258 -20.73 -3.19 -10.13
N ARG A 259 -20.51 -4.33 -10.80
CA ARG A 259 -20.06 -4.35 -12.19
C ARG A 259 -21.08 -3.68 -13.11
N TRP A 260 -22.37 -4.01 -12.97
CA TRP A 260 -23.43 -3.37 -13.75
C TRP A 260 -23.45 -1.85 -13.57
N LEU A 261 -23.28 -1.36 -12.33
CA LEU A 261 -23.21 0.08 -12.05
C LEU A 261 -21.97 0.73 -12.72
N LEU A 262 -20.83 0.09 -12.66
CA LEU A 262 -19.61 0.60 -13.29
C LEU A 262 -19.78 0.63 -14.83
N ASP A 263 -20.35 -0.43 -15.43
CA ASP A 263 -20.66 -0.47 -16.87
C ASP A 263 -21.64 0.64 -17.27
N PHE A 264 -22.64 0.92 -16.44
CA PHE A 264 -23.58 2.01 -16.67
C PHE A 264 -22.88 3.39 -16.64
N ILE A 265 -21.98 3.63 -15.67
CA ILE A 265 -21.19 4.88 -15.59
C ILE A 265 -20.32 5.04 -16.83
N VAL A 266 -19.64 3.97 -17.25
CA VAL A 266 -18.80 3.94 -18.46
C VAL A 266 -19.62 4.25 -19.71
N ALA A 267 -20.76 3.60 -19.88
CA ALA A 267 -21.65 3.82 -21.04
C ALA A 267 -22.17 5.27 -21.08
N LYS A 268 -22.52 5.84 -19.94
CA LYS A 268 -22.95 7.24 -19.83
C LYS A 268 -21.81 8.22 -20.19
N ALA A 269 -20.58 7.92 -19.72
CA ALA A 269 -19.42 8.76 -20.05
C ALA A 269 -19.15 8.79 -21.56
N LYS A 270 -19.25 7.65 -22.25
CA LYS A 270 -19.07 7.56 -23.71
C LYS A 270 -20.10 8.39 -24.49
N LYS A 271 -21.38 8.35 -24.08
CA LYS A 271 -22.46 9.13 -24.73
C LYS A 271 -22.28 10.64 -24.62
N ASN A 272 -21.61 11.12 -23.60
CA ASN A 272 -21.35 12.57 -23.44
C ASN A 272 -20.18 13.07 -24.31
N LYS A 273 -19.54 12.20 -25.08
CA LYS A 273 -18.46 12.53 -26.03
C LYS A 273 -18.97 12.73 -27.48
N GLU A 274 -20.10 12.14 -27.78
CA GLU A 274 -20.84 12.32 -29.05
C GLU A 274 -21.71 13.59 -29.00
#